data_bc48fa33018a677404f58ea1ddbdc26c
#
_entry.id   bc48fa33018a677404f58ea1ddbdc26c
#
_cell.length_a   1.000
_cell.length_b   1.000
_cell.length_c   1.000
_cell.angle_alpha   90.00
_cell.angle_beta   90.00
_cell.angle_gamma   90.00
#
_symmetry.space_group_name_H-M   'P 1'
#
loop_
_entity.id
_entity.type
_entity.pdbx_description
1 polymer ?
#
loop_
_entity_poly.entity_id
_entity_poly.type
_entity_poly.pdbx_seq_one_letter_code
_entity_poly.pdbx_strand_id
1 'polypeptide(L)'
;MAQTQMALDSLDFDGTVALATKVAPHVDILEIGTPCIKHNGIKLLEVLRAKFPNNKILVDLKTMDAGFYEAEPFYKAGADICTVLGTADIGTIKGVIDVANKYGKKAQVDLINVADKKTRTQEVAKLGAHIIGVHTGLDQQAAGQTPFNDLAMVAGLNLGVEISVAGGVKAATTQQVKDAGATIIVAGAAIYGAADPAAAAAEITAIAHGSSASAGGVKKFLPWIIAAAVVLLLVTLLGGKKEAPVEAAAPAPAEISAPAATEAAPAAEAAPAVEAPAAAPAEAAK
;
A
#
# COMPACT_ATOMS: atom_id res chain seq x y z
N MET A 1 -14.11 -12.74 -5.36
CA MET A 1 -12.72 -13.05 -4.98
C MET A 1 -11.97 -11.72 -4.96
N ALA A 2 -11.38 -11.33 -3.83
CA ALA A 2 -10.58 -10.11 -3.77
C ALA A 2 -9.11 -10.41 -4.13
N GLN A 3 -8.43 -9.49 -4.81
CA GLN A 3 -7.00 -9.58 -5.10
C GLN A 3 -6.19 -9.13 -3.90
N THR A 4 -4.97 -9.66 -3.76
CA THR A 4 -4.01 -9.22 -2.75
C THR A 4 -2.90 -8.40 -3.38
N GLN A 5 -2.49 -7.35 -2.67
CA GLN A 5 -1.44 -6.43 -3.08
C GLN A 5 -0.41 -6.30 -1.98
N MET A 6 0.86 -6.53 -2.32
CA MET A 6 1.99 -6.33 -1.42
C MET A 6 2.62 -4.97 -1.65
N ALA A 7 2.61 -4.11 -0.62
CA ALA A 7 3.29 -2.81 -0.66
C ALA A 7 4.77 -2.94 -0.29
N LEU A 8 5.65 -2.60 -1.24
CA LEU A 8 7.10 -2.61 -1.11
C LEU A 8 7.57 -1.18 -0.81
N ASP A 9 7.83 -0.88 0.47
CA ASP A 9 8.14 0.48 0.95
C ASP A 9 9.61 0.74 1.27
N SER A 10 10.49 -0.26 1.08
CA SER A 10 11.92 -0.12 1.35
C SER A 10 12.59 0.86 0.39
N LEU A 11 13.57 1.62 0.88
CA LEU A 11 14.44 2.45 0.06
C LEU A 11 15.58 1.64 -0.59
N ASP A 12 15.91 0.47 -0.04
CA ASP A 12 16.94 -0.43 -0.55
C ASP A 12 16.46 -1.13 -1.82
N PHE A 13 17.13 -0.88 -2.94
CA PHE A 13 16.81 -1.45 -4.25
C PHE A 13 16.89 -2.98 -4.24
N ASP A 14 18.02 -3.53 -3.83
CA ASP A 14 18.28 -4.97 -3.86
C ASP A 14 17.41 -5.71 -2.84
N GLY A 15 17.23 -5.13 -1.65
CA GLY A 15 16.33 -5.63 -0.62
C GLY A 15 14.87 -5.66 -1.10
N THR A 16 14.44 -4.64 -1.85
CA THR A 16 13.10 -4.61 -2.47
C THR A 16 12.93 -5.73 -3.50
N VAL A 17 13.91 -5.93 -4.38
CA VAL A 17 13.90 -7.02 -5.37
C VAL A 17 13.93 -8.39 -4.69
N ALA A 18 14.70 -8.55 -3.61
CA ALA A 18 14.77 -9.79 -2.84
C ALA A 18 13.44 -10.10 -2.13
N LEU A 19 12.80 -9.10 -1.50
CA LEU A 19 11.48 -9.24 -0.88
C LEU A 19 10.42 -9.58 -1.92
N ALA A 20 10.36 -8.83 -3.03
CA ALA A 20 9.45 -9.10 -4.13
C ALA A 20 9.60 -10.54 -4.64
N THR A 21 10.83 -11.07 -4.72
CA THR A 21 11.09 -12.45 -5.15
C THR A 21 10.46 -13.49 -4.22
N LYS A 22 10.44 -13.22 -2.91
CA LYS A 22 9.83 -14.11 -1.93
C LYS A 22 8.30 -14.10 -1.99
N VAL A 23 7.70 -12.93 -2.21
CA VAL A 23 6.25 -12.73 -2.07
C VAL A 23 5.49 -12.83 -3.39
N ALA A 24 6.11 -12.57 -4.54
CA ALA A 24 5.46 -12.56 -5.85
C ALA A 24 4.66 -13.84 -6.18
N PRO A 25 5.10 -15.06 -5.81
CA PRO A 25 4.30 -16.28 -6.03
C PRO A 25 3.00 -16.33 -5.23
N HIS A 26 2.85 -15.47 -4.23
CA HIS A 26 1.78 -15.53 -3.25
C HIS A 26 0.82 -14.34 -3.29
N VAL A 27 1.05 -13.35 -4.17
CA VAL A 27 0.21 -12.14 -4.29
C VAL A 27 -0.15 -11.87 -5.74
N ASP A 28 -1.26 -11.17 -5.95
CA ASP A 28 -1.73 -10.82 -7.31
C ASP A 28 -1.03 -9.58 -7.85
N ILE A 29 -0.73 -8.62 -6.96
CA ILE A 29 -0.19 -7.31 -7.30
C ILE A 29 1.06 -7.03 -6.44
N LEU A 30 2.14 -6.61 -7.09
CA LEU A 30 3.31 -6.01 -6.44
C LEU A 30 3.18 -4.49 -6.55
N GLU A 31 3.21 -3.80 -5.43
CA GLU A 31 3.20 -2.34 -5.40
C GLU A 31 4.61 -1.82 -5.10
N ILE A 32 5.10 -0.92 -5.96
CA ILE A 32 6.27 -0.10 -5.65
C ILE A 32 5.75 1.11 -4.86
N GLY A 33 5.92 1.08 -3.54
CA GLY A 33 5.39 2.10 -2.64
C GLY A 33 6.00 3.49 -2.89
N THR A 34 5.32 4.55 -2.47
CA THR A 34 5.74 5.93 -2.75
C THR A 34 7.17 6.25 -2.31
N PRO A 35 7.64 5.89 -1.08
CA PRO A 35 9.04 6.13 -0.72
C PRO A 35 10.00 5.36 -1.63
N CYS A 36 9.66 4.14 -1.96
CA CYS A 36 10.47 3.23 -2.77
C CYS A 36 10.66 3.77 -4.20
N ILE A 37 9.56 4.18 -4.88
CA ILE A 37 9.66 4.71 -6.25
C ILE A 37 10.35 6.06 -6.31
N LYS A 38 10.13 6.94 -5.32
CA LYS A 38 10.80 8.23 -5.23
C LYS A 38 12.31 8.10 -5.04
N HIS A 39 12.77 7.07 -4.35
CA HIS A 39 14.19 6.82 -4.13
C HIS A 39 14.85 6.12 -5.32
N ASN A 40 14.20 5.09 -5.87
CA ASN A 40 14.80 4.17 -6.84
C ASN A 40 14.44 4.47 -8.31
N GLY A 41 13.42 5.28 -8.54
CA GLY A 41 12.97 5.69 -9.88
C GLY A 41 12.47 4.53 -10.74
N ILE A 42 12.28 4.85 -12.03
CA ILE A 42 11.70 3.94 -13.02
C ILE A 42 12.51 2.65 -13.22
N LYS A 43 13.80 2.68 -12.90
CA LYS A 43 14.70 1.52 -13.05
C LYS A 43 14.25 0.32 -12.22
N LEU A 44 13.73 0.57 -11.02
CA LEU A 44 13.19 -0.51 -10.19
C LEU A 44 11.97 -1.17 -10.84
N LEU A 45 11.07 -0.37 -11.43
CA LEU A 45 9.92 -0.91 -12.17
C LEU A 45 10.36 -1.81 -13.33
N GLU A 46 11.33 -1.37 -14.13
CA GLU A 46 11.86 -2.17 -15.25
C GLU A 46 12.40 -3.53 -14.78
N VAL A 47 13.17 -3.53 -13.68
CA VAL A 47 13.72 -4.77 -13.10
C VAL A 47 12.62 -5.67 -12.57
N LEU A 48 11.64 -5.13 -11.83
CA LEU A 48 10.52 -5.93 -11.31
C LEU A 48 9.64 -6.47 -12.44
N ARG A 49 9.37 -5.67 -13.48
CA ARG A 49 8.59 -6.12 -14.64
C ARG A 49 9.29 -7.27 -15.39
N ALA A 50 10.59 -7.16 -15.60
CA ALA A 50 11.37 -8.21 -16.26
C ALA A 50 11.36 -9.51 -15.44
N LYS A 51 11.43 -9.40 -14.11
CA LYS A 51 11.51 -10.54 -13.19
C LYS A 51 10.14 -11.18 -12.92
N PHE A 52 9.06 -10.39 -12.89
CA PHE A 52 7.70 -10.83 -12.54
C PHE A 52 6.70 -10.50 -13.66
N PRO A 53 6.82 -11.12 -14.85
CA PRO A 53 5.99 -10.78 -16.01
C PRO A 53 4.50 -11.06 -15.80
N ASN A 54 4.17 -12.00 -14.92
CA ASN A 54 2.79 -12.46 -14.69
C ASN A 54 2.08 -11.71 -13.53
N ASN A 55 2.81 -11.06 -12.61
CA ASN A 55 2.19 -10.26 -11.58
C ASN A 55 1.77 -8.89 -12.15
N LYS A 56 0.67 -8.34 -11.66
CA LYS A 56 0.41 -6.92 -11.87
C LYS A 56 1.41 -6.10 -11.07
N ILE A 57 1.84 -4.98 -11.63
CA ILE A 57 2.71 -4.03 -10.91
C ILE A 57 1.97 -2.70 -10.80
N LEU A 58 1.74 -2.26 -9.56
CA LEU A 58 1.27 -0.93 -9.24
C LEU A 58 2.46 -0.05 -8.88
N VAL A 59 2.48 1.18 -9.41
CA VAL A 59 3.44 2.21 -9.01
C VAL A 59 2.71 3.31 -8.26
N ASP A 60 3.03 3.46 -6.97
CA ASP A 60 2.38 4.43 -6.09
C ASP A 60 3.01 5.83 -6.23
N LEU A 61 2.74 6.47 -7.38
CA LEU A 61 3.27 7.78 -7.72
C LEU A 61 2.75 8.89 -6.82
N LYS A 62 1.50 8.75 -6.34
CA LYS A 62 0.78 9.83 -5.65
C LYS A 62 0.88 11.14 -6.44
N THR A 63 0.66 11.04 -7.76
CA THR A 63 0.67 12.19 -8.67
C THR A 63 -0.26 13.30 -8.16
N MET A 64 0.26 14.52 -8.09
CA MET A 64 -0.47 15.70 -7.62
C MET A 64 -0.67 16.75 -8.70
N ASP A 65 0.17 16.73 -9.75
CA ASP A 65 0.11 17.65 -10.90
C ASP A 65 0.57 16.94 -12.17
N ALA A 66 0.32 17.52 -13.34
CA ALA A 66 0.79 17.05 -14.65
C ALA A 66 0.51 15.57 -14.93
N GLY A 67 -0.70 15.07 -14.58
CA GLY A 67 -1.07 13.65 -14.49
C GLY A 67 -0.68 12.78 -15.67
N PHE A 68 -0.94 13.24 -16.92
CA PHE A 68 -0.57 12.50 -18.11
C PHE A 68 0.96 12.39 -18.25
N TYR A 69 1.65 13.51 -18.05
CA TYR A 69 3.10 13.62 -18.23
C TYR A 69 3.87 12.78 -17.22
N GLU A 70 3.46 12.81 -15.94
CA GLU A 70 4.12 12.03 -14.89
C GLU A 70 3.87 10.53 -15.04
N ALA A 71 2.64 10.09 -15.36
CA ALA A 71 2.30 8.68 -15.37
C ALA A 71 2.72 7.94 -16.65
N GLU A 72 2.80 8.63 -17.82
CA GLU A 72 3.08 7.98 -19.11
C GLU A 72 4.38 7.19 -19.13
N PRO A 73 5.53 7.69 -18.63
CA PRO A 73 6.79 6.94 -18.60
C PRO A 73 6.68 5.61 -17.85
N PHE A 74 5.89 5.57 -16.77
CA PHE A 74 5.73 4.35 -15.97
C PHE A 74 4.86 3.32 -16.66
N TYR A 75 3.80 3.72 -17.35
CA TYR A 75 3.02 2.80 -18.19
C TYR A 75 3.86 2.23 -19.34
N LYS A 76 4.69 3.07 -19.98
CA LYS A 76 5.64 2.61 -21.01
C LYS A 76 6.65 1.61 -20.47
N ALA A 77 7.11 1.79 -19.23
CA ALA A 77 8.06 0.89 -18.57
C ALA A 77 7.41 -0.39 -18.01
N GLY A 78 6.08 -0.53 -18.14
CA GLY A 78 5.38 -1.77 -17.80
C GLY A 78 4.58 -1.74 -16.51
N ALA A 79 4.25 -0.58 -15.94
CA ALA A 79 3.26 -0.48 -14.88
C ALA A 79 1.88 -0.92 -15.38
N ASP A 80 1.13 -1.65 -14.55
CA ASP A 80 -0.26 -2.00 -14.81
C ASP A 80 -1.22 -1.00 -14.16
N ILE A 81 -0.78 -0.36 -13.08
CA ILE A 81 -1.57 0.60 -12.32
C ILE A 81 -0.64 1.74 -11.87
N CYS A 82 -1.05 3.00 -12.06
CA CYS A 82 -0.40 4.15 -11.42
C CYS A 82 -1.41 4.87 -10.53
N THR A 83 -0.93 5.47 -9.42
CA THR A 83 -1.79 6.21 -8.50
C THR A 83 -1.74 7.71 -8.75
N VAL A 84 -2.88 8.35 -8.52
CA VAL A 84 -3.04 9.80 -8.45
C VAL A 84 -3.76 10.15 -7.16
N LEU A 85 -3.38 11.26 -6.53
CA LEU A 85 -4.06 11.71 -5.31
C LEU A 85 -5.48 12.19 -5.62
N GLY A 86 -6.45 11.76 -4.81
CA GLY A 86 -7.82 12.27 -4.88
C GLY A 86 -7.94 13.74 -4.47
N THR A 87 -6.91 14.30 -3.83
CA THR A 87 -6.78 15.73 -3.52
C THR A 87 -6.25 16.56 -4.68
N ALA A 88 -5.75 15.93 -5.76
CA ALA A 88 -5.27 16.62 -6.95
C ALA A 88 -6.42 17.31 -7.72
N ASP A 89 -6.06 18.23 -8.61
CA ASP A 89 -7.01 18.84 -9.53
C ASP A 89 -7.66 17.78 -10.44
N ILE A 90 -8.92 18.05 -10.82
CA ILE A 90 -9.70 17.15 -11.71
C ILE A 90 -8.98 16.91 -13.03
N GLY A 91 -8.31 17.94 -13.57
CA GLY A 91 -7.52 17.83 -14.81
C GLY A 91 -6.34 16.85 -14.65
N THR A 92 -5.66 16.88 -13.49
CA THR A 92 -4.58 15.95 -13.16
C THR A 92 -5.09 14.51 -13.05
N ILE A 93 -6.19 14.30 -12.31
CA ILE A 93 -6.82 12.98 -12.16
C ILE A 93 -7.23 12.42 -13.53
N LYS A 94 -7.91 13.26 -14.33
CA LYS A 94 -8.29 12.90 -15.69
C LYS A 94 -7.08 12.55 -16.56
N GLY A 95 -5.99 13.30 -16.46
CA GLY A 95 -4.75 13.03 -17.19
C GLY A 95 -4.19 11.63 -16.91
N VAL A 96 -4.18 11.19 -15.65
CA VAL A 96 -3.73 9.82 -15.29
C VAL A 96 -4.70 8.76 -15.81
N ILE A 97 -6.02 9.01 -15.75
CA ILE A 97 -7.04 8.10 -16.31
C ILE A 97 -6.88 7.98 -17.84
N ASP A 98 -6.72 9.10 -18.54
CA ASP A 98 -6.59 9.13 -19.98
C ASP A 98 -5.34 8.37 -20.47
N VAL A 99 -4.20 8.55 -19.78
CA VAL A 99 -2.99 7.81 -20.14
C VAL A 99 -3.10 6.34 -19.80
N ALA A 100 -3.74 5.97 -18.68
CA ALA A 100 -4.03 4.57 -18.37
C ALA A 100 -4.85 3.92 -19.48
N ASN A 101 -5.94 4.57 -19.93
CA ASN A 101 -6.78 4.11 -21.03
C ASN A 101 -5.98 3.96 -22.33
N LYS A 102 -5.10 4.93 -22.65
CA LYS A 102 -4.24 4.88 -23.84
C LYS A 102 -3.38 3.61 -23.90
N TYR A 103 -2.92 3.13 -22.75
CA TYR A 103 -2.08 1.92 -22.66
C TYR A 103 -2.87 0.65 -22.30
N GLY A 104 -4.21 0.71 -22.20
CA GLY A 104 -5.04 -0.43 -21.76
C GLY A 104 -4.73 -0.86 -20.34
N LYS A 105 -4.38 0.09 -19.49
CA LYS A 105 -3.97 -0.07 -18.08
C LYS A 105 -4.99 0.57 -17.15
N LYS A 106 -4.69 0.63 -15.84
CA LYS A 106 -5.59 1.18 -14.83
C LYS A 106 -4.99 2.38 -14.11
N ALA A 107 -5.84 3.34 -13.73
CA ALA A 107 -5.53 4.43 -12.82
C ALA A 107 -6.24 4.18 -11.49
N GLN A 108 -5.52 4.32 -10.38
CA GLN A 108 -6.08 4.30 -9.03
C GLN A 108 -6.09 5.72 -8.46
N VAL A 109 -7.25 6.17 -7.99
CA VAL A 109 -7.38 7.44 -7.27
C VAL A 109 -7.28 7.14 -5.76
N ASP A 110 -6.20 7.62 -5.13
CA ASP A 110 -5.95 7.46 -3.69
C ASP A 110 -6.68 8.54 -2.89
N LEU A 111 -7.59 8.12 -2.00
CA LEU A 111 -8.39 9.02 -1.15
C LEU A 111 -7.70 9.47 0.13
N ILE A 112 -6.39 9.21 0.29
CA ILE A 112 -5.64 9.73 1.43
C ILE A 112 -5.81 11.26 1.53
N ASN A 113 -6.05 11.78 2.73
CA ASN A 113 -6.24 13.20 3.01
C ASN A 113 -7.38 13.91 2.25
N VAL A 114 -8.25 13.18 1.54
CA VAL A 114 -9.47 13.75 0.97
C VAL A 114 -10.45 14.03 2.11
N ALA A 115 -10.90 15.28 2.24
CA ALA A 115 -11.80 15.71 3.31
C ALA A 115 -13.23 15.14 3.13
N ASP A 116 -13.81 15.31 1.93
CA ASP A 116 -15.11 14.71 1.57
C ASP A 116 -14.87 13.55 0.59
N LYS A 117 -14.56 12.39 1.16
CA LYS A 117 -14.31 11.18 0.39
C LYS A 117 -15.53 10.72 -0.40
N LYS A 118 -16.75 10.94 0.13
CA LYS A 118 -17.99 10.53 -0.53
C LYS A 118 -18.18 11.26 -1.85
N THR A 119 -18.17 12.59 -1.82
CA THR A 119 -18.34 13.43 -3.01
C THR A 119 -17.20 13.17 -3.99
N ARG A 120 -15.95 13.16 -3.51
CA ARG A 120 -14.79 12.93 -4.37
C ARG A 120 -14.84 11.55 -5.06
N THR A 121 -15.23 10.50 -4.35
CA THR A 121 -15.41 9.16 -4.95
C THR A 121 -16.41 9.19 -6.10
N GLN A 122 -17.56 9.85 -5.93
CA GLN A 122 -18.56 9.97 -6.99
C GLN A 122 -18.07 10.77 -8.19
N GLU A 123 -17.31 11.84 -7.96
CA GLU A 123 -16.72 12.66 -9.02
C GLU A 123 -15.72 11.85 -9.85
N VAL A 124 -14.75 11.21 -9.21
CA VAL A 124 -13.68 10.50 -9.92
C VAL A 124 -14.16 9.21 -10.57
N ALA A 125 -15.18 8.55 -10.02
CA ALA A 125 -15.84 7.42 -10.68
C ALA A 125 -16.53 7.85 -11.97
N LYS A 126 -17.19 9.03 -12.01
CA LYS A 126 -17.78 9.61 -13.22
C LYS A 126 -16.72 9.98 -14.27
N LEU A 127 -15.50 10.31 -13.85
CA LEU A 127 -14.38 10.56 -14.77
C LEU A 127 -13.81 9.27 -15.36
N GLY A 128 -14.23 8.09 -14.89
CA GLY A 128 -13.74 6.81 -15.36
C GLY A 128 -12.55 6.25 -14.56
N ALA A 129 -12.38 6.66 -13.30
CA ALA A 129 -11.39 6.02 -12.41
C ALA A 129 -11.63 4.51 -12.36
N HIS A 130 -10.57 3.74 -12.54
CA HIS A 130 -10.67 2.27 -12.56
C HIS A 130 -10.71 1.68 -11.15
N ILE A 131 -9.97 2.30 -10.23
CA ILE A 131 -9.80 1.85 -8.86
C ILE A 131 -9.92 3.06 -7.94
N ILE A 132 -10.67 2.91 -6.85
CA ILE A 132 -10.71 3.87 -5.74
C ILE A 132 -9.88 3.29 -4.60
N GLY A 133 -8.83 4.01 -4.18
CA GLY A 133 -7.97 3.64 -3.06
C GLY A 133 -8.46 4.24 -1.75
N VAL A 134 -9.03 3.42 -0.88
CA VAL A 134 -9.33 3.80 0.51
C VAL A 134 -8.07 3.60 1.34
N HIS A 135 -7.42 4.69 1.71
CA HIS A 135 -6.08 4.64 2.30
C HIS A 135 -6.01 5.44 3.60
N THR A 136 -5.55 4.76 4.67
CA THR A 136 -5.12 5.40 5.90
C THR A 136 -3.60 5.37 5.97
N GLY A 137 -2.95 6.52 5.81
CA GLY A 137 -1.50 6.65 5.78
C GLY A 137 -0.84 6.32 7.13
N LEU A 138 0.49 6.14 7.13
CA LEU A 138 1.25 5.76 8.34
C LEU A 138 1.06 6.76 9.50
N ASP A 139 1.08 8.06 9.21
CA ASP A 139 0.89 9.10 10.24
C ASP A 139 -0.53 9.05 10.83
N GLN A 140 -1.53 8.77 10.00
CA GLN A 140 -2.91 8.60 10.43
C GLN A 140 -3.09 7.33 11.25
N GLN A 141 -2.41 6.22 10.87
CA GLN A 141 -2.40 4.98 11.64
C GLN A 141 -1.73 5.18 13.00
N ALA A 142 -0.62 5.93 13.06
CA ALA A 142 0.03 6.30 14.32
C ALA A 142 -0.89 7.12 15.25
N ALA A 143 -1.82 7.88 14.67
CA ALA A 143 -2.90 8.58 15.41
C ALA A 143 -4.14 7.70 15.70
N GLY A 144 -4.05 6.38 15.47
CA GLY A 144 -5.12 5.42 15.77
C GLY A 144 -6.25 5.36 14.72
N GLN A 145 -6.08 5.98 13.55
CA GLN A 145 -7.08 5.92 12.49
C GLN A 145 -7.00 4.60 11.72
N THR A 146 -8.14 4.19 11.16
CA THR A 146 -8.26 2.98 10.34
C THR A 146 -9.11 3.24 9.09
N PRO A 147 -8.95 2.46 8.00
CA PRO A 147 -9.70 2.67 6.77
C PRO A 147 -11.12 2.07 6.78
N PHE A 148 -11.55 1.38 7.83
CA PHE A 148 -12.74 0.51 7.79
C PHE A 148 -14.05 1.27 7.56
N ASN A 149 -14.25 2.42 8.22
CA ASN A 149 -15.46 3.23 8.05
C ASN A 149 -15.52 3.86 6.65
N ASP A 150 -14.39 4.35 6.16
CA ASP A 150 -14.29 4.90 4.81
C ASP A 150 -14.52 3.83 3.76
N LEU A 151 -14.00 2.61 3.96
CA LEU A 151 -14.25 1.46 3.08
C LEU A 151 -15.75 1.13 2.99
N ALA A 152 -16.42 1.00 4.13
CA ALA A 152 -17.85 0.70 4.15
C ALA A 152 -18.68 1.79 3.44
N MET A 153 -18.32 3.07 3.64
CA MET A 153 -18.96 4.20 2.98
C MET A 153 -18.74 4.17 1.46
N VAL A 154 -17.50 3.98 1.00
CA VAL A 154 -17.17 3.95 -0.44
C VAL A 154 -17.82 2.76 -1.13
N ALA A 155 -17.76 1.57 -0.54
CA ALA A 155 -18.40 0.36 -1.06
C ALA A 155 -19.93 0.52 -1.15
N GLY A 156 -20.54 1.16 -0.15
CA GLY A 156 -21.97 1.43 -0.12
C GLY A 156 -22.49 2.35 -1.23
N LEU A 157 -21.60 3.09 -1.94
CA LEU A 157 -21.98 3.90 -3.10
C LEU A 157 -22.31 3.07 -4.34
N ASN A 158 -21.89 1.81 -4.43
CA ASN A 158 -22.18 0.86 -5.51
C ASN A 158 -21.90 1.43 -6.91
N LEU A 159 -20.75 2.06 -7.10
CA LEU A 159 -20.40 2.75 -8.34
C LEU A 159 -19.84 1.84 -9.45
N GLY A 160 -19.67 0.53 -9.18
CA GLY A 160 -19.15 -0.44 -10.16
C GLY A 160 -17.65 -0.32 -10.43
N VAL A 161 -16.90 0.42 -9.60
CA VAL A 161 -15.43 0.54 -9.65
C VAL A 161 -14.77 -0.45 -8.69
N GLU A 162 -13.54 -0.84 -8.98
CA GLU A 162 -12.74 -1.62 -8.01
C GLU A 162 -12.39 -0.76 -6.78
N ILE A 163 -12.36 -1.38 -5.61
CA ILE A 163 -12.05 -0.69 -4.36
C ILE A 163 -10.81 -1.35 -3.73
N SER A 164 -9.74 -0.57 -3.63
CA SER A 164 -8.53 -0.95 -2.91
C SER A 164 -8.59 -0.42 -1.48
N VAL A 165 -8.16 -1.22 -0.51
CA VAL A 165 -8.06 -0.80 0.90
C VAL A 165 -6.63 -0.98 1.41
N ALA A 166 -6.06 0.11 1.97
CA ALA A 166 -4.71 0.15 2.53
C ALA A 166 -4.72 0.84 3.91
N GLY A 167 -3.82 0.39 4.78
CA GLY A 167 -3.61 0.96 6.11
C GLY A 167 -3.93 -0.01 7.23
N GLY A 168 -2.91 -0.66 7.79
CA GLY A 168 -3.04 -1.55 8.95
C GLY A 168 -3.74 -2.89 8.68
N VAL A 169 -3.90 -3.29 7.42
CA VAL A 169 -4.51 -4.58 7.06
C VAL A 169 -3.54 -5.72 7.36
N LYS A 170 -4.06 -6.78 7.98
CA LYS A 170 -3.33 -8.00 8.36
C LYS A 170 -4.24 -9.22 8.23
N ALA A 171 -3.70 -10.43 8.32
CA ALA A 171 -4.47 -11.68 8.18
C ALA A 171 -5.77 -11.66 9.00
N ALA A 172 -5.71 -11.24 10.27
CA ALA A 172 -6.86 -11.18 11.17
C ALA A 172 -7.98 -10.22 10.71
N THR A 173 -7.67 -9.20 9.90
CA THR A 173 -8.65 -8.21 9.40
C THR A 173 -9.00 -8.41 7.92
N THR A 174 -8.32 -9.31 7.21
CA THR A 174 -8.50 -9.55 5.77
C THR A 174 -9.94 -9.94 5.42
N GLN A 175 -10.55 -10.85 6.19
CA GLN A 175 -11.94 -11.25 5.96
C GLN A 175 -12.89 -10.07 6.18
N GLN A 176 -12.69 -9.29 7.24
CA GLN A 176 -13.51 -8.11 7.54
C GLN A 176 -13.52 -7.08 6.40
N VAL A 177 -12.34 -6.71 5.87
CA VAL A 177 -12.26 -5.73 4.78
C VAL A 177 -12.83 -6.27 3.47
N LYS A 178 -12.68 -7.58 3.22
CA LYS A 178 -13.30 -8.25 2.08
C LYS A 178 -14.83 -8.20 2.17
N ASP A 179 -15.41 -8.52 3.34
CA ASP A 179 -16.85 -8.49 3.57
C ASP A 179 -17.42 -7.07 3.51
N ALA A 180 -16.60 -6.06 3.85
CA ALA A 180 -16.92 -4.64 3.71
C ALA A 180 -16.88 -4.14 2.25
N GLY A 181 -16.50 -4.97 1.27
CA GLY A 181 -16.57 -4.66 -0.15
C GLY A 181 -15.23 -4.34 -0.83
N ALA A 182 -14.09 -4.55 -0.17
CA ALA A 182 -12.79 -4.42 -0.82
C ALA A 182 -12.61 -5.47 -1.91
N THR A 183 -12.19 -5.04 -3.10
CA THR A 183 -11.84 -5.90 -4.23
C THR A 183 -10.32 -6.09 -4.37
N ILE A 184 -9.54 -5.18 -3.77
CA ILE A 184 -8.08 -5.24 -3.67
C ILE A 184 -7.69 -4.97 -2.21
N ILE A 185 -6.94 -5.88 -1.61
CA ILE A 185 -6.53 -5.85 -0.21
C ILE A 185 -5.02 -5.62 -0.15
N VAL A 186 -4.62 -4.45 0.37
CA VAL A 186 -3.20 -4.04 0.42
C VAL A 186 -2.62 -4.35 1.80
N ALA A 187 -1.53 -5.08 1.83
CA ALA A 187 -0.77 -5.35 3.05
C ALA A 187 0.73 -5.01 2.82
N GLY A 188 1.27 -4.20 3.70
CA GLY A 188 2.68 -3.85 3.75
C GLY A 188 3.36 -4.46 4.97
N ALA A 189 3.36 -3.75 6.11
CA ALA A 189 4.04 -4.14 7.34
C ALA A 189 3.66 -5.54 7.85
N ALA A 190 2.42 -5.97 7.66
CA ALA A 190 1.97 -7.31 8.03
C ALA A 190 2.69 -8.43 7.25
N ILE A 191 3.26 -8.12 6.09
CA ILE A 191 4.02 -9.07 5.27
C ILE A 191 5.52 -8.86 5.48
N TYR A 192 6.05 -7.67 5.20
CA TYR A 192 7.52 -7.47 5.27
C TYR A 192 8.07 -7.51 6.70
N GLY A 193 7.24 -7.25 7.72
CA GLY A 193 7.62 -7.36 9.13
C GLY A 193 7.45 -8.77 9.71
N ALA A 194 6.90 -9.72 8.97
CA ALA A 194 6.75 -11.10 9.41
C ALA A 194 8.09 -11.85 9.41
N ALA A 195 8.25 -12.84 10.30
CA ALA A 195 9.42 -13.73 10.31
C ALA A 195 9.56 -14.50 8.98
N ASP A 196 8.45 -14.84 8.34
CA ASP A 196 8.36 -15.42 7.00
C ASP A 196 7.38 -14.61 6.14
N PRO A 197 7.87 -13.65 5.34
CA PRO A 197 7.03 -12.84 4.46
C PRO A 197 6.24 -13.65 3.42
N ALA A 198 6.80 -14.76 2.92
CA ALA A 198 6.12 -15.60 1.95
C ALA A 198 4.90 -16.30 2.57
N ALA A 199 5.06 -16.85 3.78
CA ALA A 199 3.97 -17.47 4.51
C ALA A 199 2.88 -16.45 4.88
N ALA A 200 3.24 -15.25 5.33
CA ALA A 200 2.30 -14.18 5.65
C ALA A 200 1.52 -13.71 4.40
N ALA A 201 2.18 -13.55 3.26
CA ALA A 201 1.55 -13.22 1.99
C ALA A 201 0.57 -14.33 1.55
N ALA A 202 0.98 -15.60 1.63
CA ALA A 202 0.14 -16.74 1.28
C ALA A 202 -1.11 -16.84 2.17
N GLU A 203 -0.99 -16.59 3.48
CA GLU A 203 -2.12 -16.60 4.41
C GLU A 203 -3.15 -15.52 4.07
N ILE A 204 -2.71 -14.26 3.90
CA ILE A 204 -3.58 -13.14 3.53
C ILE A 204 -4.29 -13.43 2.20
N THR A 205 -3.56 -13.96 1.22
CA THR A 205 -4.10 -14.28 -0.10
C THR A 205 -5.12 -15.42 -0.04
N ALA A 206 -4.88 -16.45 0.75
CA ALA A 206 -5.84 -17.53 0.93
C ALA A 206 -7.18 -17.02 1.49
N ILE A 207 -7.15 -16.11 2.46
CA ILE A 207 -8.35 -15.49 3.03
C ILE A 207 -9.03 -14.60 1.98
N ALA A 208 -8.28 -13.75 1.28
CA ALA A 208 -8.80 -12.84 0.25
C ALA A 208 -9.48 -13.61 -0.89
N HIS A 209 -8.88 -14.70 -1.34
CA HIS A 209 -9.41 -15.56 -2.39
C HIS A 209 -10.58 -16.45 -1.90
N GLY A 210 -10.81 -16.54 -0.58
CA GLY A 210 -11.86 -17.39 -0.02
C GLY A 210 -11.51 -18.88 -0.06
N SER A 211 -10.23 -19.21 -0.24
CA SER A 211 -9.72 -20.54 -0.02
C SER A 211 -9.70 -20.76 1.49
N SER A 212 -10.44 -21.75 2.02
CA SER A 212 -10.22 -22.17 3.39
C SER A 212 -8.74 -22.54 3.49
N ALA A 213 -7.97 -21.73 4.26
CA ALA A 213 -6.63 -22.15 4.63
C ALA A 213 -6.79 -23.56 5.20
N SER A 214 -6.25 -24.53 4.52
CA SER A 214 -6.20 -25.90 5.04
C SER A 214 -5.45 -25.77 6.36
N ALA A 215 -6.18 -25.93 7.46
CA ALA A 215 -5.62 -25.97 8.82
C ALA A 215 -4.77 -27.26 8.97
N GLY A 216 -3.73 -27.36 8.12
CA GLY A 216 -2.82 -28.48 8.04
C GLY A 216 -1.81 -28.57 9.19
N GLY A 217 -1.85 -27.62 10.15
CA GLY A 217 -0.89 -27.58 11.25
C GLY A 217 -1.45 -27.91 12.64
N VAL A 218 -2.73 -27.65 12.90
CA VAL A 218 -3.27 -27.71 14.27
C VAL A 218 -3.76 -29.10 14.67
N LYS A 219 -4.16 -29.94 13.71
CA LYS A 219 -4.69 -31.28 14.05
C LYS A 219 -3.67 -32.27 14.62
N LYS A 220 -2.37 -32.07 14.44
CA LYS A 220 -1.32 -32.95 14.99
C LYS A 220 -0.94 -32.63 16.43
N PHE A 221 -1.25 -31.43 16.94
CA PHE A 221 -0.87 -31.02 18.31
C PHE A 221 -2.03 -31.03 19.30
N LEU A 222 -3.28 -31.21 18.84
CA LEU A 222 -4.45 -31.17 19.74
C LEU A 222 -4.40 -32.20 20.86
N PRO A 223 -3.95 -33.46 20.67
CA PRO A 223 -3.83 -34.40 21.78
C PRO A 223 -2.76 -33.99 22.81
N TRP A 224 -1.69 -33.34 22.39
CA TRP A 224 -0.64 -32.87 23.29
C TRP A 224 -1.02 -31.64 24.08
N ILE A 225 -1.83 -30.73 23.52
CA ILE A 225 -2.34 -29.54 24.21
C ILE A 225 -3.35 -29.97 25.29
N ILE A 226 -4.20 -30.95 25.03
CA ILE A 226 -5.13 -31.50 26.03
C ILE A 226 -4.36 -32.23 27.13
N ALA A 227 -3.34 -33.00 26.82
CA ALA A 227 -2.50 -33.66 27.79
C ALA A 227 -1.74 -32.66 28.68
N ALA A 228 -1.20 -31.59 28.12
CA ALA A 228 -0.53 -30.54 28.87
C ALA A 228 -1.49 -29.76 29.80
N ALA A 229 -2.71 -29.48 29.35
CA ALA A 229 -3.74 -28.82 30.16
C ALA A 229 -4.21 -29.69 31.33
N VAL A 230 -4.34 -31.01 31.14
CA VAL A 230 -4.69 -31.95 32.20
C VAL A 230 -3.57 -32.09 33.23
N VAL A 231 -2.31 -32.12 32.78
CA VAL A 231 -1.14 -32.14 33.70
C VAL A 231 -1.06 -30.84 34.50
N LEU A 232 -1.27 -29.69 33.88
CA LEU A 232 -1.28 -28.39 34.53
C LEU A 232 -2.39 -28.30 35.59
N LEU A 233 -3.60 -28.80 35.28
CA LEU A 233 -4.75 -28.85 36.20
C LEU A 233 -4.47 -29.77 37.41
N LEU A 234 -3.80 -30.92 37.20
CA LEU A 234 -3.40 -31.84 38.26
C LEU A 234 -2.33 -31.25 39.18
N VAL A 235 -1.36 -30.49 38.61
CA VAL A 235 -0.33 -29.81 39.39
C VAL A 235 -0.91 -28.68 40.25
N THR A 236 -1.93 -27.95 39.74
CA THR A 236 -2.58 -26.88 40.52
C THR A 236 -3.51 -27.40 41.63
N LEU A 237 -4.03 -28.63 41.49
CA LEU A 237 -4.89 -29.27 42.52
C LEU A 237 -4.08 -29.95 43.65
N LEU A 238 -2.79 -30.31 43.40
CA LEU A 238 -1.93 -31.02 44.33
C LEU A 238 -0.84 -30.17 44.96
N GLY A 239 -0.59 -28.95 44.44
CA GLY A 239 0.46 -28.03 44.92
C GLY A 239 -0.13 -26.85 45.70
N GLY A 240 0.04 -26.89 47.03
CA GLY A 240 -0.33 -25.79 47.91
C GLY A 240 0.47 -24.51 47.63
N LYS A 241 -0.20 -23.39 47.83
CA LYS A 241 0.22 -21.98 47.90
C LYS A 241 1.74 -21.71 47.71
N LYS A 242 2.09 -21.04 46.60
CA LYS A 242 3.24 -20.15 46.51
C LYS A 242 2.91 -18.92 45.64
N GLU A 243 3.48 -17.81 46.07
CA GLU A 243 3.32 -16.42 45.67
C GLU A 243 3.30 -16.16 44.16
N ALA A 244 2.54 -15.11 43.75
CA ALA A 244 2.41 -14.61 42.40
C ALA A 244 3.75 -14.08 41.83
N PRO A 245 4.09 -14.38 40.57
CA PRO A 245 5.21 -13.72 39.91
C PRO A 245 4.81 -12.30 39.48
N VAL A 246 5.69 -11.36 39.74
CA VAL A 246 5.65 -9.97 39.30
C VAL A 246 5.55 -9.92 37.78
N GLU A 247 4.54 -9.22 37.29
CA GLU A 247 4.30 -8.92 35.89
C GLU A 247 5.49 -8.14 35.33
N ALA A 248 6.24 -8.73 34.41
CA ALA A 248 7.30 -8.06 33.68
C ALA A 248 6.64 -7.15 32.62
N ALA A 249 6.78 -5.84 32.78
CA ALA A 249 6.35 -4.82 31.84
C ALA A 249 6.97 -5.06 30.46
N ALA A 250 6.15 -4.99 29.43
CA ALA A 250 6.58 -5.01 28.04
C ALA A 250 7.55 -3.85 27.76
N PRO A 251 8.60 -4.05 26.96
CA PRO A 251 9.50 -2.96 26.61
C PRO A 251 8.77 -1.91 25.77
N ALA A 252 8.96 -0.64 26.13
CA ALA A 252 8.49 0.52 25.39
C ALA A 252 9.07 0.53 23.97
N PRO A 253 8.35 1.07 22.98
CA PRO A 253 8.87 1.21 21.63
C PRO A 253 10.11 2.11 21.65
N ALA A 254 11.15 1.70 20.92
CA ALA A 254 12.38 2.47 20.77
C ALA A 254 12.08 3.85 20.19
N GLU A 255 12.44 4.91 20.92
CA GLU A 255 12.44 6.28 20.41
C GLU A 255 13.39 6.38 19.22
N ILE A 256 12.85 6.72 18.06
CA ILE A 256 13.66 7.14 16.93
C ILE A 256 14.13 8.57 17.23
N SER A 257 15.35 8.70 17.74
CA SER A 257 15.98 10.00 17.91
C SER A 257 16.21 10.64 16.55
N ALA A 258 15.63 11.81 16.35
CA ALA A 258 15.93 12.68 15.21
C ALA A 258 17.43 13.04 15.22
N PRO A 259 18.13 13.04 14.08
CA PRO A 259 19.50 13.52 14.03
C PRO A 259 19.55 15.01 14.36
N ALA A 260 20.50 15.37 15.22
CA ALA A 260 20.77 16.75 15.62
C ALA A 260 21.03 17.62 14.40
N ALA A 261 20.42 18.80 14.39
CA ALA A 261 20.64 19.83 13.37
C ALA A 261 22.13 20.20 13.36
N THR A 262 22.79 19.85 12.27
CA THR A 262 24.13 20.34 11.96
C THR A 262 24.03 21.69 11.26
N GLU A 263 24.74 22.63 11.82
CA GLU A 263 25.22 23.94 11.41
C GLU A 263 24.91 24.42 9.98
N ALA A 264 24.35 25.63 9.90
CA ALA A 264 23.97 26.34 8.69
C ALA A 264 25.13 26.44 7.68
N ALA A 265 24.89 26.00 6.46
CA ALA A 265 25.75 26.25 5.32
C ALA A 265 25.66 27.75 4.91
N PRO A 266 26.75 28.36 4.42
CA PRO A 266 26.76 29.77 4.00
C PRO A 266 25.89 29.98 2.76
N ALA A 267 25.26 31.16 2.71
CA ALA A 267 24.38 31.60 1.63
C ALA A 267 25.04 31.48 0.26
N ALA A 268 24.38 30.77 -0.65
CA ALA A 268 24.76 30.69 -2.04
C ALA A 268 24.50 32.05 -2.73
N GLU A 269 25.51 32.54 -3.41
CA GLU A 269 25.53 33.73 -4.25
C GLU A 269 24.48 33.60 -5.37
N ALA A 270 23.70 34.64 -5.57
CA ALA A 270 22.60 34.65 -6.55
C ALA A 270 23.14 34.50 -7.98
N ALA A 271 22.65 33.50 -8.70
CA ALA A 271 22.90 33.34 -10.13
C ALA A 271 22.27 34.48 -10.94
N PRO A 272 22.89 34.96 -12.03
CA PRO A 272 22.35 36.04 -12.84
C PRO A 272 21.06 35.61 -13.56
N ALA A 273 20.11 36.52 -13.65
CA ALA A 273 18.85 36.34 -14.35
C ALA A 273 19.07 36.04 -15.85
N VAL A 274 18.49 34.93 -16.31
CA VAL A 274 18.44 34.61 -17.74
C VAL A 274 17.34 35.47 -18.37
N GLU A 275 17.72 36.32 -19.28
CA GLU A 275 16.85 37.18 -20.08
C GLU A 275 15.96 36.36 -21.00
N ALA A 276 14.64 36.59 -20.99
CA ALA A 276 13.69 35.90 -21.83
C ALA A 276 13.87 36.29 -23.32
N PRO A 277 13.78 35.39 -24.29
CA PRO A 277 13.88 35.75 -25.70
C PRO A 277 12.70 36.60 -26.14
N ALA A 278 12.99 37.67 -26.86
CA ALA A 278 12.03 38.61 -27.41
C ALA A 278 11.07 37.93 -28.41
N ALA A 279 9.77 38.28 -28.31
CA ALA A 279 8.73 37.82 -29.22
C ALA A 279 9.01 38.28 -30.67
N ALA A 280 8.89 37.34 -31.63
CA ALA A 280 8.97 37.65 -33.05
C ALA A 280 7.76 38.47 -33.52
N PRO A 281 7.92 39.41 -34.45
CA PRO A 281 6.81 40.22 -34.96
C PRO A 281 5.83 39.42 -35.84
N ALA A 282 4.55 39.68 -35.66
CA ALA A 282 3.49 39.08 -36.48
C ALA A 282 3.58 39.61 -37.92
N GLU A 283 3.66 38.69 -38.87
CA GLU A 283 3.62 38.95 -40.30
C GLU A 283 2.15 39.15 -40.70
N ALA A 284 1.85 40.34 -41.26
CA ALA A 284 0.52 40.69 -41.76
C ALA A 284 0.28 40.00 -43.12
N ALA A 285 -0.75 39.16 -43.18
CA ALA A 285 -1.26 38.61 -44.44
C ALA A 285 -1.99 39.68 -45.25
N LYS A 286 -1.61 39.81 -46.53
CA LYS A 286 -2.38 40.45 -47.58
C LYS A 286 -3.29 39.40 -48.26
#